data_0b91e6e44db0f223b9ebae5c038dd6b0
#
_entry.id   0b91e6e44db0f223b9ebae5c038dd6b0
#
_cell.length_a   1.000
_cell.length_b   1.000
_cell.length_c   1.000
_cell.angle_alpha   90.00
_cell.angle_beta   90.00
_cell.angle_gamma   90.00
#
_symmetry.space_group_name_H-M   'P 1'
#
loop_
_entity.id
_entity.type
_entity.pdbx_description
1 polymer ?
#
loop_
_entity_poly.entity_id
_entity_poly.type
_entity_poly.pdbx_seq_one_letter_code
_entity_poly.pdbx_strand_id
1 'polypeptide(L)'
;MPCALLLIALLAMNAQAQAPVGALTFNADDQPGEPPIPVQVWYPASVSGVNDNGEPAGGPVHPLPGRRRLIMLSHGSGGMPLNQRDLILHLAASGSIVAGPLHPYDNVTDHSGPGTDLQLIGRPRHIVRSIDALLAHPQLGPLIDPARIGIIGYSAGGYTALVVIGGRPDFALGPEHCARTERDRMFCGWMRRGGIQRLRPDWTIAHDPRVRAAVLLAPAYGVFFDRRGLADVKAAVRMYRAEADQVVLHPYNEDQLRRALPRPPEYAVVPGGHFVFVSPCRRPSPAMLCRDPAGVDRVAIHRRLKAEIRDFFDRTLGR
;
A
#
# COMPACT_ATOMS: atom_id res chain seq x y z
N MET A 1 33.12 42.76 -33.20
CA MET A 1 32.41 42.32 -31.97
C MET A 1 31.15 41.58 -32.38
N PRO A 2 31.07 40.25 -32.25
CA PRO A 2 29.83 39.52 -32.56
C PRO A 2 28.99 39.40 -31.27
N CYS A 3 27.74 39.81 -31.39
CA CYS A 3 26.70 39.66 -30.37
C CYS A 3 26.26 38.19 -30.31
N ALA A 4 26.52 37.54 -29.19
CA ALA A 4 26.05 36.17 -28.91
C ALA A 4 24.59 36.25 -28.42
N LEU A 5 23.65 35.78 -29.24
CA LEU A 5 22.28 35.54 -28.83
C LEU A 5 22.21 34.27 -27.94
N LEU A 6 21.94 34.48 -26.65
CA LEU A 6 21.61 33.39 -25.71
C LEU A 6 20.17 32.92 -25.99
N LEU A 7 20.01 31.76 -26.60
CA LEU A 7 18.72 31.06 -26.65
C LEU A 7 18.43 30.44 -25.25
N ILE A 8 17.54 31.06 -24.51
CA ILE A 8 16.97 30.44 -23.30
C ILE A 8 15.86 29.52 -23.76
N ALA A 9 16.14 28.21 -23.78
CA ALA A 9 15.14 27.17 -23.95
C ALA A 9 14.26 27.11 -22.70
N LEU A 10 13.08 27.69 -22.74
CA LEU A 10 12.01 27.45 -21.76
C LEU A 10 11.55 26.00 -21.91
N LEU A 11 11.99 25.12 -21.00
CA LEU A 11 11.38 23.83 -20.76
C LEU A 11 9.99 24.08 -20.17
N ALA A 12 8.96 24.12 -21.02
CA ALA A 12 7.58 24.07 -20.59
C ALA A 12 7.35 22.72 -19.89
N MET A 13 7.37 22.73 -18.57
CA MET A 13 6.82 21.63 -17.78
C MET A 13 5.32 21.55 -18.09
N ASN A 14 4.94 20.67 -19.00
CA ASN A 14 3.55 20.30 -19.22
C ASN A 14 3.00 19.72 -17.92
N ALA A 15 2.38 20.55 -17.09
CA ALA A 15 1.50 20.09 -16.02
C ALA A 15 0.33 19.40 -16.69
N GLN A 16 0.40 18.08 -16.85
CA GLN A 16 -0.74 17.30 -17.31
C GLN A 16 -1.91 17.56 -16.38
N ALA A 17 -2.99 18.11 -16.91
CA ALA A 17 -4.23 18.29 -16.16
C ALA A 17 -4.64 16.94 -15.59
N GLN A 18 -4.89 16.91 -14.28
CA GLN A 18 -5.35 15.69 -13.61
C GLN A 18 -6.74 15.32 -14.13
N ALA A 19 -6.93 14.07 -14.52
CA ALA A 19 -8.22 13.58 -14.97
C ALA A 19 -9.21 13.53 -13.80
N PRO A 20 -10.52 13.73 -14.04
CA PRO A 20 -11.55 13.37 -13.09
C PRO A 20 -11.44 11.89 -12.70
N VAL A 21 -11.89 11.54 -11.50
CA VAL A 21 -11.80 10.18 -10.97
C VAL A 21 -13.18 9.55 -10.92
N GLY A 22 -13.32 8.38 -11.51
CA GLY A 22 -14.44 7.47 -11.32
C GLY A 22 -14.12 6.44 -10.25
N ALA A 23 -15.14 5.87 -9.63
CA ALA A 23 -14.99 4.78 -8.69
C ALA A 23 -16.11 3.75 -8.82
N LEU A 24 -15.80 2.51 -8.48
CA LEU A 24 -16.76 1.42 -8.34
C LEU A 24 -16.33 0.46 -7.22
N THR A 25 -17.25 -0.37 -6.79
CA THR A 25 -16.99 -1.45 -5.83
C THR A 25 -17.57 -2.74 -6.37
N PHE A 26 -16.86 -3.84 -6.21
CA PHE A 26 -17.34 -5.19 -6.53
C PHE A 26 -16.78 -6.19 -5.52
N ASN A 27 -17.28 -7.42 -5.53
CA ASN A 27 -16.76 -8.51 -4.70
C ASN A 27 -15.92 -9.46 -5.56
N ALA A 28 -14.68 -9.72 -5.13
CA ALA A 28 -13.87 -10.81 -5.67
C ALA A 28 -14.13 -12.08 -4.85
N ASP A 29 -14.09 -13.24 -5.51
CA ASP A 29 -14.19 -14.52 -4.81
C ASP A 29 -12.88 -14.84 -4.09
N ASP A 30 -12.98 -15.31 -2.85
CA ASP A 30 -11.85 -15.89 -2.13
C ASP A 30 -11.82 -17.42 -2.33
N GLN A 31 -11.16 -18.15 -1.48
CA GLN A 31 -11.20 -19.61 -1.47
C GLN A 31 -12.51 -20.15 -0.88
N PRO A 32 -12.89 -21.40 -1.17
CA PRO A 32 -14.11 -21.99 -0.61
C PRO A 32 -14.14 -21.90 0.92
N GLY A 33 -15.30 -21.48 1.45
CA GLY A 33 -15.54 -21.31 2.88
C GLY A 33 -15.12 -19.97 3.47
N GLU A 34 -14.46 -19.10 2.69
CA GLU A 34 -14.14 -17.74 3.09
C GLU A 34 -15.15 -16.72 2.50
N PRO A 35 -15.39 -15.59 3.17
CA PRO A 35 -16.29 -14.57 2.65
C PRO A 35 -15.73 -13.90 1.40
N PRO A 36 -16.59 -13.33 0.54
CA PRO A 36 -16.14 -12.55 -0.60
C PRO A 36 -15.31 -11.34 -0.15
N ILE A 37 -14.40 -10.93 -1.01
CA ILE A 37 -13.47 -9.80 -0.77
C ILE A 37 -14.06 -8.54 -1.41
N PRO A 38 -14.57 -7.56 -0.65
CA PRO A 38 -15.00 -6.29 -1.23
C PRO A 38 -13.78 -5.53 -1.78
N VAL A 39 -13.80 -5.16 -3.06
CA VAL A 39 -12.74 -4.42 -3.74
C VAL A 39 -13.26 -3.07 -4.19
N GLN A 40 -12.63 -2.01 -3.70
CA GLN A 40 -12.88 -0.64 -4.13
C GLN A 40 -11.88 -0.27 -5.23
N VAL A 41 -12.34 0.38 -6.29
CA VAL A 41 -11.50 0.73 -7.45
C VAL A 41 -11.73 2.18 -7.83
N TRP A 42 -10.63 2.88 -8.12
CA TRP A 42 -10.62 4.26 -8.62
C TRP A 42 -9.85 4.31 -9.94
N TYR A 43 -10.37 5.06 -10.89
CA TYR A 43 -9.83 5.10 -12.25
C TYR A 43 -9.99 6.49 -12.89
N PRO A 44 -9.15 6.85 -13.87
CA PRO A 44 -9.35 8.07 -14.65
C PRO A 44 -10.65 8.00 -15.44
N ALA A 45 -11.45 9.04 -15.35
CA ALA A 45 -12.75 9.14 -15.99
C ALA A 45 -12.94 10.47 -16.74
N SER A 46 -13.99 10.55 -17.56
CA SER A 46 -14.33 11.79 -18.27
C SER A 46 -14.99 12.84 -17.37
N VAL A 47 -15.67 12.37 -16.34
CA VAL A 47 -16.34 13.18 -15.31
C VAL A 47 -16.03 12.60 -13.93
N SER A 48 -16.16 13.43 -12.86
CA SER A 48 -15.99 12.91 -11.50
C SER A 48 -17.12 11.97 -11.13
N GLY A 49 -16.77 10.79 -10.65
CA GLY A 49 -17.70 9.78 -10.11
C GLY A 49 -17.47 9.53 -8.63
N VAL A 50 -16.73 10.41 -7.96
CA VAL A 50 -16.49 10.33 -6.52
C VAL A 50 -16.97 11.59 -5.82
N ASN A 51 -17.46 11.42 -4.59
CA ASN A 51 -17.74 12.52 -3.67
C ASN A 51 -16.44 13.05 -3.03
N ASP A 52 -16.56 14.05 -2.17
CA ASP A 52 -15.43 14.66 -1.45
C ASP A 52 -14.64 13.67 -0.57
N ASN A 53 -15.26 12.57 -0.17
CA ASN A 53 -14.62 11.51 0.62
C ASN A 53 -13.88 10.47 -0.24
N GLY A 54 -13.98 10.57 -1.58
CA GLY A 54 -13.39 9.60 -2.51
C GLY A 54 -14.22 8.33 -2.70
N GLU A 55 -15.45 8.31 -2.17
CA GLU A 55 -16.41 7.23 -2.35
C GLU A 55 -17.18 7.39 -3.68
N PRO A 56 -17.72 6.29 -4.26
CA PRO A 56 -18.60 6.42 -5.43
C PRO A 56 -19.74 7.39 -5.18
N ALA A 57 -19.91 8.38 -6.08
CA ALA A 57 -20.93 9.42 -5.95
C ALA A 57 -22.31 9.01 -6.50
N GLY A 58 -22.42 7.76 -6.99
CA GLY A 58 -23.64 7.26 -7.65
C GLY A 58 -23.67 7.58 -9.15
N GLY A 59 -24.35 6.71 -9.90
CA GLY A 59 -24.44 6.80 -11.34
C GLY A 59 -23.24 6.17 -12.10
N PRO A 60 -23.46 5.74 -13.35
CA PRO A 60 -22.41 5.12 -14.15
C PRO A 60 -21.41 6.18 -14.62
N VAL A 61 -20.14 5.99 -14.24
CA VAL A 61 -19.01 6.79 -14.74
C VAL A 61 -18.11 5.88 -15.56
N HIS A 62 -17.86 6.25 -16.80
CA HIS A 62 -17.06 5.43 -17.70
C HIS A 62 -15.57 5.74 -17.56
N PRO A 63 -14.72 4.71 -17.46
CA PRO A 63 -13.29 4.88 -17.47
C PRO A 63 -12.82 5.49 -18.80
N LEU A 64 -11.76 6.31 -18.75
CA LEU A 64 -11.09 6.77 -19.96
C LEU A 64 -10.44 5.57 -20.68
N PRO A 65 -10.47 5.54 -22.03
CA PRO A 65 -9.88 4.46 -22.82
C PRO A 65 -8.35 4.40 -22.67
N GLY A 66 -7.77 3.26 -23.03
CA GLY A 66 -6.34 3.00 -23.04
C GLY A 66 -5.86 2.16 -21.87
N ARG A 67 -4.83 1.34 -22.11
CA ARG A 67 -4.23 0.48 -21.10
C ARG A 67 -3.44 1.27 -20.07
N ARG A 68 -3.62 0.90 -18.81
CA ARG A 68 -3.07 1.59 -17.64
C ARG A 68 -2.41 0.62 -16.69
N ARG A 69 -1.46 1.12 -15.91
CA ARG A 69 -0.94 0.36 -14.77
C ARG A 69 -2.02 0.20 -13.70
N LEU A 70 -1.97 -0.93 -13.01
CA LEU A 70 -2.78 -1.22 -11.82
C LEU A 70 -1.91 -1.02 -10.58
N ILE A 71 -2.39 -0.23 -9.63
CA ILE A 71 -1.77 -0.08 -8.32
C ILE A 71 -2.71 -0.65 -7.27
N MET A 72 -2.32 -1.79 -6.69
CA MET A 72 -3.04 -2.35 -5.55
C MET A 72 -2.70 -1.58 -4.28
N LEU A 73 -3.65 -1.46 -3.36
CA LEU A 73 -3.44 -0.85 -2.05
C LEU A 73 -3.89 -1.80 -0.94
N SER A 74 -2.98 -2.12 -0.01
CA SER A 74 -3.26 -2.88 1.20
C SER A 74 -3.21 -1.95 2.40
N HIS A 75 -4.34 -1.72 3.03
CA HIS A 75 -4.49 -0.83 4.19
C HIS A 75 -3.87 -1.40 5.48
N GLY A 76 -3.66 -0.56 6.49
CA GLY A 76 -3.21 -0.99 7.84
C GLY A 76 -4.25 -1.87 8.54
N SER A 77 -3.80 -2.57 9.60
CA SER A 77 -4.69 -3.42 10.41
C SER A 77 -5.86 -2.61 10.99
N GLY A 78 -7.08 -3.14 10.90
CA GLY A 78 -8.30 -2.46 11.34
C GLY A 78 -8.70 -1.24 10.48
N GLY A 79 -8.07 -1.04 9.31
CA GLY A 79 -8.29 0.10 8.44
C GLY A 79 -9.22 -0.18 7.24
N MET A 80 -9.15 0.71 6.27
CA MET A 80 -9.85 0.61 4.98
C MET A 80 -9.01 1.29 3.89
N PRO A 81 -9.25 1.00 2.59
CA PRO A 81 -8.50 1.62 1.50
C PRO A 81 -8.50 3.17 1.57
N LEU A 82 -9.62 3.78 1.91
CA LEU A 82 -9.77 5.23 2.01
C LEU A 82 -8.97 5.89 3.14
N ASN A 83 -8.28 5.13 3.98
CA ASN A 83 -7.27 5.72 4.88
C ASN A 83 -6.13 6.40 4.11
N GLN A 84 -5.86 5.99 2.86
CA GLN A 84 -4.90 6.60 1.93
C GLN A 84 -5.62 7.34 0.78
N ARG A 85 -6.80 7.90 1.04
CA ARG A 85 -7.67 8.54 0.04
C ARG A 85 -6.96 9.53 -0.88
N ASP A 86 -6.19 10.45 -0.32
CA ASP A 86 -5.55 11.51 -1.10
C ASP A 86 -4.46 10.97 -2.04
N LEU A 87 -3.78 9.90 -1.65
CA LEU A 87 -2.83 9.18 -2.48
C LEU A 87 -3.55 8.41 -3.59
N ILE A 88 -4.63 7.70 -3.25
CA ILE A 88 -5.47 6.97 -4.20
C ILE A 88 -5.98 7.91 -5.29
N LEU A 89 -6.62 9.01 -4.91
CA LEU A 89 -7.20 9.96 -5.86
C LEU A 89 -6.13 10.63 -6.72
N HIS A 90 -4.96 10.94 -6.14
CA HIS A 90 -3.84 11.50 -6.89
C HIS A 90 -3.32 10.54 -7.96
N LEU A 91 -3.13 9.26 -7.63
CA LEU A 91 -2.64 8.26 -8.56
C LEU A 91 -3.68 7.95 -9.65
N ALA A 92 -4.96 7.88 -9.29
CA ALA A 92 -6.04 7.68 -10.26
C ALA A 92 -6.14 8.87 -11.22
N ALA A 93 -6.17 10.10 -10.70
CA ALA A 93 -6.18 11.32 -11.50
C ALA A 93 -4.92 11.47 -12.39
N SER A 94 -3.81 10.84 -12.01
CA SER A 94 -2.56 10.79 -12.77
C SER A 94 -2.48 9.64 -13.78
N GLY A 95 -3.57 8.91 -14.02
CA GLY A 95 -3.66 7.92 -15.08
C GLY A 95 -3.56 6.46 -14.65
N SER A 96 -3.45 6.13 -13.37
CA SER A 96 -3.45 4.74 -12.88
C SER A 96 -4.86 4.23 -12.59
N ILE A 97 -5.07 2.92 -12.68
CA ILE A 97 -6.18 2.27 -11.99
C ILE A 97 -5.65 1.91 -10.61
N VAL A 98 -6.34 2.33 -9.55
CA VAL A 98 -5.97 2.04 -8.15
C VAL A 98 -7.07 1.18 -7.55
N ALA A 99 -6.70 0.07 -6.90
CA ALA A 99 -7.67 -0.82 -6.29
C ALA A 99 -7.22 -1.27 -4.90
N GLY A 100 -8.13 -1.35 -3.96
CA GLY A 100 -7.86 -1.81 -2.60
C GLY A 100 -8.96 -2.73 -2.10
N PRO A 101 -8.62 -3.98 -1.69
CA PRO A 101 -9.56 -4.81 -0.97
C PRO A 101 -9.81 -4.25 0.44
N LEU A 102 -11.05 -4.34 0.91
CA LEU A 102 -11.38 -4.30 2.32
C LEU A 102 -11.12 -5.71 2.87
N HIS A 103 -9.97 -5.91 3.49
CA HIS A 103 -9.54 -7.25 3.90
C HIS A 103 -10.53 -7.88 4.88
N PRO A 104 -11.21 -9.00 4.55
CA PRO A 104 -12.00 -9.75 5.53
C PRO A 104 -11.21 -10.04 6.80
N TYR A 105 -11.87 -10.01 7.94
CA TYR A 105 -11.33 -10.26 9.27
C TYR A 105 -10.30 -9.23 9.80
N ASP A 106 -9.85 -8.28 8.98
CA ASP A 106 -8.89 -7.26 9.44
C ASP A 106 -9.15 -5.91 8.77
N ASN A 107 -10.31 -5.34 9.07
CA ASN A 107 -10.76 -4.06 8.54
C ASN A 107 -11.52 -3.25 9.62
N VAL A 108 -12.03 -2.08 9.24
CA VAL A 108 -12.72 -1.14 10.13
C VAL A 108 -13.99 -1.69 10.76
N THR A 109 -14.62 -2.70 10.18
CA THR A 109 -15.86 -3.32 10.68
C THR A 109 -15.66 -4.70 11.29
N ASP A 110 -14.56 -5.37 10.96
CA ASP A 110 -14.20 -6.69 11.49
C ASP A 110 -12.70 -6.75 11.77
N HIS A 111 -12.33 -6.88 13.03
CA HIS A 111 -10.97 -6.93 13.52
C HIS A 111 -10.67 -8.22 14.27
N SER A 112 -11.25 -9.33 13.83
CA SER A 112 -11.13 -10.66 14.45
C SER A 112 -9.87 -11.43 14.05
N GLY A 113 -9.23 -11.05 12.93
CA GLY A 113 -8.12 -11.78 12.33
C GLY A 113 -6.68 -11.40 12.73
N PRO A 114 -6.38 -10.27 13.40
CA PRO A 114 -5.00 -9.91 13.71
C PRO A 114 -4.25 -10.99 14.50
N GLY A 115 -3.05 -11.35 14.02
CA GLY A 115 -2.23 -12.40 14.63
C GLY A 115 -2.60 -13.83 14.21
N THR A 116 -3.59 -14.01 13.36
CA THR A 116 -3.99 -15.32 12.83
C THR A 116 -3.61 -15.46 11.36
N ASP A 117 -3.78 -16.66 10.81
CA ASP A 117 -3.65 -16.93 9.38
C ASP A 117 -4.64 -16.12 8.53
N LEU A 118 -5.79 -15.73 9.08
CA LEU A 118 -6.75 -14.83 8.41
C LEU A 118 -6.10 -13.50 8.03
N GLN A 119 -5.26 -12.95 8.89
CA GLN A 119 -4.48 -11.74 8.58
C GLN A 119 -3.19 -12.09 7.83
N LEU A 120 -2.34 -12.97 8.39
CA LEU A 120 -0.96 -13.11 7.96
C LEU A 120 -0.84 -13.86 6.61
N ILE A 121 -1.78 -14.76 6.33
CA ILE A 121 -1.83 -15.53 5.09
C ILE A 121 -3.00 -15.10 4.21
N GLY A 122 -4.13 -14.77 4.81
CA GLY A 122 -5.33 -14.34 4.09
C GLY A 122 -5.13 -13.05 3.30
N ARG A 123 -4.58 -11.99 3.93
CA ARG A 123 -4.42 -10.70 3.24
C ARG A 123 -3.57 -10.75 1.97
N PRO A 124 -2.41 -11.42 1.89
CA PRO A 124 -1.71 -11.64 0.63
C PRO A 124 -2.59 -12.32 -0.43
N ARG A 125 -3.36 -13.36 -0.04
CA ARG A 125 -4.30 -14.04 -0.94
C ARG A 125 -5.39 -13.09 -1.43
N HIS A 126 -5.95 -12.25 -0.55
CA HIS A 126 -6.96 -11.26 -0.95
C HIS A 126 -6.43 -10.30 -2.03
N ILE A 127 -5.16 -9.89 -1.97
CA ILE A 127 -4.54 -9.08 -3.03
C ILE A 127 -4.48 -9.86 -4.34
N VAL A 128 -3.98 -11.10 -4.33
CA VAL A 128 -3.85 -11.93 -5.54
C VAL A 128 -5.23 -12.17 -6.17
N ARG A 129 -6.23 -12.56 -5.37
CA ARG A 129 -7.61 -12.76 -5.83
C ARG A 129 -8.23 -11.48 -6.41
N SER A 130 -7.95 -10.34 -5.77
CA SER A 130 -8.42 -9.04 -6.29
C SER A 130 -7.78 -8.68 -7.63
N ILE A 131 -6.48 -8.99 -7.84
CA ILE A 131 -5.82 -8.81 -9.14
C ILE A 131 -6.47 -9.70 -10.20
N ASP A 132 -6.70 -10.98 -9.90
CA ASP A 132 -7.34 -11.92 -10.84
C ASP A 132 -8.75 -11.45 -11.23
N ALA A 133 -9.55 -11.05 -10.24
CA ALA A 133 -10.90 -10.55 -10.48
C ALA A 133 -10.90 -9.24 -11.29
N LEU A 134 -9.94 -8.33 -11.04
CA LEU A 134 -9.80 -7.09 -11.81
C LEU A 134 -9.42 -7.34 -13.26
N LEU A 135 -8.52 -8.27 -13.52
CA LEU A 135 -8.12 -8.63 -14.89
C LEU A 135 -9.27 -9.33 -15.65
N ALA A 136 -10.13 -10.05 -14.94
CA ALA A 136 -11.34 -10.67 -15.51
C ALA A 136 -12.54 -9.72 -15.56
N HIS A 137 -12.48 -8.52 -14.93
CA HIS A 137 -13.61 -7.61 -14.86
C HIS A 137 -13.98 -7.06 -16.24
N PRO A 138 -15.25 -7.17 -16.71
CA PRO A 138 -15.62 -6.88 -18.08
C PRO A 138 -15.33 -5.44 -18.53
N GLN A 139 -15.46 -4.48 -17.63
CA GLN A 139 -15.23 -3.06 -17.91
C GLN A 139 -13.78 -2.63 -17.66
N LEU A 140 -13.11 -3.13 -16.62
CA LEU A 140 -11.78 -2.69 -16.20
C LEU A 140 -10.66 -3.57 -16.75
N GLY A 141 -10.88 -4.87 -16.90
CA GLY A 141 -9.86 -5.82 -17.34
C GLY A 141 -9.18 -5.43 -18.66
N PRO A 142 -9.91 -5.03 -19.71
CA PRO A 142 -9.34 -4.56 -20.97
C PRO A 142 -8.46 -3.30 -20.84
N LEU A 143 -8.66 -2.53 -19.77
CA LEU A 143 -7.92 -1.29 -19.48
C LEU A 143 -6.71 -1.49 -18.59
N ILE A 144 -6.51 -2.67 -18.03
CA ILE A 144 -5.36 -2.98 -17.17
C ILE A 144 -4.25 -3.60 -18.03
N ASP A 145 -3.02 -3.10 -17.85
CA ASP A 145 -1.84 -3.74 -18.38
C ASP A 145 -1.27 -4.73 -17.35
N PRO A 146 -1.37 -6.04 -17.57
CA PRO A 146 -0.92 -7.04 -16.60
C PRO A 146 0.60 -7.06 -16.40
N ALA A 147 1.38 -6.42 -17.28
CA ALA A 147 2.81 -6.25 -17.12
C ALA A 147 3.19 -5.04 -16.25
N ARG A 148 2.22 -4.21 -15.85
CA ARG A 148 2.44 -2.96 -15.11
C ARG A 148 1.61 -2.91 -13.83
N ILE A 149 1.82 -3.90 -12.95
CA ILE A 149 1.15 -4.00 -11.65
C ILE A 149 2.12 -3.60 -10.54
N GLY A 150 1.69 -2.69 -9.68
CA GLY A 150 2.38 -2.29 -8.45
C GLY A 150 1.50 -2.46 -7.22
N ILE A 151 2.10 -2.33 -6.04
CA ILE A 151 1.40 -2.40 -4.77
C ILE A 151 1.88 -1.32 -3.82
N ILE A 152 0.95 -0.75 -3.05
CA ILE A 152 1.23 0.10 -1.90
C ILE A 152 0.74 -0.63 -0.65
N GLY A 153 1.57 -0.74 0.37
CA GLY A 153 1.17 -1.33 1.64
C GLY A 153 1.50 -0.41 2.81
N TYR A 154 0.51 -0.17 3.68
CA TYR A 154 0.68 0.62 4.90
C TYR A 154 0.61 -0.27 6.14
N SER A 155 1.57 -0.13 7.07
CA SER A 155 1.59 -0.88 8.33
C SER A 155 1.51 -2.40 8.10
N ALA A 156 0.48 -3.10 8.60
CA ALA A 156 0.21 -4.51 8.26
C ALA A 156 0.04 -4.73 6.75
N GLY A 157 -0.44 -3.73 6.01
CA GLY A 157 -0.45 -3.77 4.54
C GLY A 157 0.95 -3.78 3.93
N GLY A 158 1.94 -3.19 4.60
CA GLY A 158 3.35 -3.27 4.19
C GLY A 158 3.89 -4.70 4.26
N TYR A 159 3.56 -5.44 5.32
CA TYR A 159 3.79 -6.88 5.38
C TYR A 159 3.11 -7.62 4.23
N THR A 160 1.81 -7.34 4.02
CA THR A 160 1.03 -7.94 2.92
C THR A 160 1.70 -7.70 1.57
N ALA A 161 2.09 -6.46 1.29
CA ALA A 161 2.77 -6.10 0.04
C ALA A 161 4.10 -6.84 -0.13
N LEU A 162 4.89 -6.96 0.95
CA LEU A 162 6.17 -7.67 0.93
C LEU A 162 5.99 -9.16 0.63
N VAL A 163 4.98 -9.79 1.22
CA VAL A 163 4.64 -11.20 0.94
C VAL A 163 4.20 -11.37 -0.51
N VAL A 164 3.32 -10.51 -1.01
CA VAL A 164 2.82 -10.58 -2.40
C VAL A 164 3.97 -10.50 -3.42
N ILE A 165 5.00 -9.71 -3.18
CA ILE A 165 6.16 -9.59 -4.09
C ILE A 165 7.23 -10.67 -3.91
N GLY A 166 6.98 -11.70 -3.10
CA GLY A 166 7.86 -12.87 -2.96
C GLY A 166 8.49 -13.03 -1.58
N GLY A 167 8.18 -12.18 -0.61
CA GLY A 167 8.64 -12.33 0.77
C GLY A 167 8.01 -13.54 1.44
N ARG A 168 8.83 -14.35 2.11
CA ARG A 168 8.43 -15.52 2.89
C ARG A 168 8.70 -15.27 4.37
N PRO A 169 7.67 -14.99 5.18
CA PRO A 169 7.85 -14.77 6.60
C PRO A 169 8.23 -16.06 7.32
N ASP A 170 9.18 -15.98 8.23
CA ASP A 170 9.48 -17.00 9.23
C ASP A 170 8.96 -16.50 10.59
N PHE A 171 7.87 -17.09 11.04
CA PHE A 171 7.23 -16.70 12.28
C PHE A 171 8.02 -17.09 13.53
N ALA A 172 8.99 -18.03 13.43
CA ALA A 172 9.89 -18.38 14.53
C ALA A 172 10.83 -17.23 14.90
N LEU A 173 11.11 -16.31 13.97
CA LEU A 173 11.93 -15.13 14.22
C LEU A 173 11.31 -14.16 15.23
N GLY A 174 10.00 -14.17 15.41
CA GLY A 174 9.31 -13.29 16.37
C GLY A 174 9.68 -13.56 17.82
N PRO A 175 9.49 -14.79 18.37
CA PRO A 175 9.95 -15.16 19.71
C PRO A 175 11.44 -14.96 19.89
N GLU A 176 12.26 -15.34 18.90
CA GLU A 176 13.71 -15.15 18.95
C GLU A 176 14.12 -13.67 19.06
N HIS A 177 13.45 -12.79 18.32
CA HIS A 177 13.66 -11.35 18.42
C HIS A 177 13.36 -10.86 19.83
N CYS A 178 12.22 -11.25 20.40
CA CYS A 178 11.82 -10.82 21.73
C CYS A 178 12.69 -11.41 22.87
N ALA A 179 13.34 -12.54 22.63
CA ALA A 179 14.34 -13.07 23.54
C ALA A 179 15.64 -12.25 23.55
N ARG A 180 15.94 -11.55 22.44
CA ARG A 180 17.17 -10.75 22.25
C ARG A 180 17.00 -9.27 22.63
N THR A 181 15.79 -8.74 22.69
CA THR A 181 15.56 -7.33 23.00
C THR A 181 14.25 -7.10 23.76
N GLU A 182 14.34 -6.28 24.80
CA GLU A 182 13.17 -5.78 25.53
C GLU A 182 12.68 -4.42 25.02
N ARG A 183 13.44 -3.81 24.12
CA ARG A 183 13.19 -2.43 23.65
C ARG A 183 12.03 -2.36 22.64
N ASP A 184 11.78 -3.44 21.88
CA ASP A 184 10.62 -3.52 20.99
C ASP A 184 9.34 -3.85 21.76
N ARG A 185 8.92 -2.90 22.59
CA ARG A 185 7.80 -3.09 23.53
C ARG A 185 6.48 -3.34 22.83
N MET A 186 6.26 -2.73 21.67
CA MET A 186 4.99 -2.88 20.93
C MET A 186 4.87 -4.28 20.34
N PHE A 187 5.84 -4.70 19.54
CA PHE A 187 5.84 -6.02 18.93
C PHE A 187 5.92 -7.14 20.00
N CYS A 188 6.87 -7.06 20.93
CA CYS A 188 7.05 -8.10 21.93
C CYS A 188 5.93 -8.10 22.98
N GLY A 189 5.31 -6.96 23.25
CA GLY A 189 4.08 -6.89 24.02
C GLY A 189 2.91 -7.60 23.34
N TRP A 190 2.77 -7.42 22.03
CA TRP A 190 1.81 -8.15 21.22
C TRP A 190 2.12 -9.66 21.22
N MET A 191 3.37 -10.07 20.98
CA MET A 191 3.78 -11.48 21.03
C MET A 191 3.43 -12.15 22.37
N ARG A 192 3.69 -11.51 23.51
CA ARG A 192 3.35 -12.03 24.85
C ARG A 192 1.86 -12.20 25.09
N ARG A 193 1.02 -11.39 24.42
CA ARG A 193 -0.46 -11.51 24.48
C ARG A 193 -1.02 -12.52 23.48
N GLY A 194 -0.19 -13.40 22.96
CA GLY A 194 -0.58 -14.44 22.03
C GLY A 194 -0.46 -14.06 20.55
N GLY A 195 0.41 -13.10 20.22
CA GLY A 195 0.58 -12.42 18.93
C GLY A 195 0.33 -13.24 17.68
N ILE A 196 1.01 -14.40 17.53
CA ILE A 196 0.72 -15.32 16.42
C ILE A 196 -0.10 -16.48 16.96
N GLN A 197 -1.31 -16.64 16.45
CA GLN A 197 -2.26 -17.66 16.85
C GLN A 197 -2.78 -18.41 15.63
N ARG A 198 -3.01 -19.73 15.78
CA ARG A 198 -3.78 -20.56 14.84
C ARG A 198 -3.38 -20.38 13.37
N LEU A 199 -2.14 -20.72 13.02
CA LEU A 199 -1.77 -20.86 11.62
C LEU A 199 -2.25 -22.23 11.14
N ARG A 200 -3.21 -22.25 10.21
CA ARG A 200 -3.68 -23.48 9.58
C ARG A 200 -2.56 -24.06 8.68
N PRO A 201 -2.20 -25.33 8.81
CA PRO A 201 -1.05 -25.91 8.07
C PRO A 201 -1.30 -26.07 6.57
N ASP A 202 -2.56 -26.08 6.16
CA ASP A 202 -3.00 -26.24 4.76
C ASP A 202 -3.04 -24.89 3.99
N TRP A 203 -2.87 -23.76 4.68
CA TRP A 203 -2.85 -22.46 4.04
C TRP A 203 -1.45 -22.12 3.51
N THR A 204 -1.39 -21.86 2.23
CA THR A 204 -0.15 -21.47 1.55
C THR A 204 -0.06 -19.95 1.39
N ILE A 205 1.15 -19.44 1.46
CA ILE A 205 1.45 -18.02 1.26
C ILE A 205 1.31 -17.69 -0.23
N ALA A 206 0.50 -16.69 -0.55
CA ALA A 206 0.25 -16.26 -1.92
C ALA A 206 1.27 -15.20 -2.37
N HIS A 207 1.99 -15.50 -3.46
CA HIS A 207 2.85 -14.57 -4.18
C HIS A 207 2.26 -14.26 -5.54
N ASP A 208 2.56 -13.08 -6.07
CA ASP A 208 2.15 -12.70 -7.41
C ASP A 208 3.31 -12.07 -8.19
N PRO A 209 3.95 -12.80 -9.10
CA PRO A 209 5.08 -12.30 -9.88
C PRO A 209 4.69 -11.18 -10.88
N ARG A 210 3.40 -10.94 -11.11
CA ARG A 210 2.91 -9.81 -11.91
C ARG A 210 3.15 -8.48 -11.20
N VAL A 211 3.27 -8.48 -9.84
CA VAL A 211 3.55 -7.28 -9.05
C VAL A 211 5.04 -6.97 -9.11
N ARG A 212 5.42 -5.93 -9.83
CA ARG A 212 6.81 -5.61 -10.16
C ARG A 212 7.40 -4.43 -9.39
N ALA A 213 6.58 -3.67 -8.68
CA ALA A 213 7.00 -2.54 -7.86
C ALA A 213 6.16 -2.47 -6.58
N ALA A 214 6.79 -2.15 -5.46
CA ALA A 214 6.13 -2.02 -4.17
C ALA A 214 6.54 -0.75 -3.43
N VAL A 215 5.57 -0.06 -2.84
CA VAL A 215 5.78 1.04 -1.90
C VAL A 215 5.34 0.58 -0.52
N LEU A 216 6.24 0.64 0.44
CA LEU A 216 6.02 0.21 1.82
C LEU A 216 5.99 1.45 2.72
N LEU A 217 4.85 1.74 3.33
CA LEU A 217 4.63 2.87 4.24
C LEU A 217 4.62 2.33 5.68
N ALA A 218 5.64 2.61 6.47
CA ALA A 218 5.82 2.10 7.83
C ALA A 218 5.47 0.59 7.94
N PRO A 219 6.15 -0.30 7.17
CA PRO A 219 5.81 -1.72 7.11
C PRO A 219 5.95 -2.38 8.47
N ALA A 220 4.86 -2.97 8.98
CA ALA A 220 4.87 -3.77 10.20
C ALA A 220 5.41 -5.19 9.93
N TYR A 221 5.69 -5.92 11.01
CA TYR A 221 6.11 -7.33 10.97
C TYR A 221 7.41 -7.60 10.20
N GLY A 222 8.25 -6.59 10.00
CA GLY A 222 9.58 -6.75 9.38
C GLY A 222 10.47 -7.75 10.11
N VAL A 223 10.22 -7.96 11.40
CA VAL A 223 10.88 -8.95 12.26
C VAL A 223 10.78 -10.37 11.71
N PHE A 224 9.71 -10.73 11.00
CA PHE A 224 9.51 -12.07 10.44
C PHE A 224 10.31 -12.35 9.16
N PHE A 225 11.15 -11.41 8.72
CA PHE A 225 11.91 -11.58 7.48
C PHE A 225 13.41 -11.51 7.72
N ASP A 226 14.10 -12.54 7.29
CA ASP A 226 15.55 -12.58 7.15
C ASP A 226 15.96 -12.51 5.66
N ARG A 227 17.26 -12.68 5.39
CA ARG A 227 17.78 -12.70 4.01
C ARG A 227 17.25 -13.88 3.20
N ARG A 228 16.97 -15.02 3.84
CA ARG A 228 16.42 -16.21 3.16
C ARG A 228 14.97 -15.95 2.77
N GLY A 229 14.20 -15.43 3.72
CA GLY A 229 12.79 -15.09 3.49
C GLY A 229 12.58 -14.02 2.42
N LEU A 230 13.57 -13.15 2.15
CA LEU A 230 13.47 -12.11 1.11
C LEU A 230 14.24 -12.41 -0.17
N ALA A 231 14.91 -13.57 -0.29
CA ALA A 231 15.78 -13.89 -1.42
C ALA A 231 15.07 -13.84 -2.79
N ASP A 232 13.78 -14.18 -2.82
CA ASP A 232 12.97 -14.23 -4.04
C ASP A 232 12.33 -12.89 -4.42
N VAL A 233 12.51 -11.82 -3.64
CA VAL A 233 11.95 -10.50 -3.93
C VAL A 233 12.68 -9.85 -5.12
N LYS A 234 12.00 -9.82 -6.27
CA LYS A 234 12.52 -9.24 -7.54
C LYS A 234 11.92 -7.86 -7.84
N ALA A 235 10.83 -7.50 -7.21
CA ALA A 235 10.17 -6.21 -7.40
C ALA A 235 11.07 -5.04 -6.97
N ALA A 236 10.93 -3.89 -7.63
CA ALA A 236 11.52 -2.66 -7.14
C ALA A 236 10.79 -2.24 -5.85
N VAL A 237 11.53 -1.82 -4.83
CA VAL A 237 10.95 -1.45 -3.53
C VAL A 237 11.31 -0.02 -3.18
N ARG A 238 10.31 0.77 -2.80
CA ARG A 238 10.46 2.05 -2.11
C ARG A 238 9.85 1.94 -0.72
N MET A 239 10.57 2.41 0.29
CA MET A 239 10.16 2.26 1.69
C MET A 239 10.21 3.61 2.40
N TYR A 240 9.20 3.86 3.22
CA TYR A 240 9.12 5.03 4.09
C TYR A 240 8.99 4.61 5.54
N ARG A 241 9.71 5.30 6.41
CA ARG A 241 9.59 5.20 7.86
C ARG A 241 9.05 6.52 8.43
N ALA A 242 8.18 6.46 9.42
CA ALA A 242 7.86 7.63 10.21
C ALA A 242 8.97 7.85 11.26
N GLU A 243 9.41 9.10 11.43
CA GLU A 243 10.53 9.45 12.31
C GLU A 243 10.24 9.11 13.77
N ALA A 244 9.02 9.45 14.23
CA ALA A 244 8.54 9.24 15.59
C ALA A 244 7.50 8.11 15.66
N ASP A 245 7.69 7.02 14.92
CA ASP A 245 6.76 5.89 14.92
C ASP A 245 6.77 5.19 16.28
N GLN A 246 5.60 5.15 16.93
CA GLN A 246 5.41 4.51 18.22
C GLN A 246 4.70 3.16 18.12
N VAL A 247 4.30 2.76 16.91
CA VAL A 247 3.62 1.48 16.64
C VAL A 247 4.58 0.50 16.00
N VAL A 248 5.26 0.92 14.95
CA VAL A 248 6.29 0.12 14.26
C VAL A 248 7.65 0.69 14.63
N LEU A 249 8.20 0.18 15.73
CA LEU A 249 9.38 0.78 16.35
C LEU A 249 10.64 0.58 15.50
N HIS A 250 11.37 1.68 15.30
CA HIS A 250 12.72 1.65 14.74
C HIS A 250 13.73 1.14 15.79
N PRO A 251 14.74 0.32 15.40
CA PRO A 251 15.12 -0.10 14.06
C PRO A 251 14.58 -1.48 13.64
N TYR A 252 13.59 -2.02 14.33
CA TYR A 252 13.27 -3.45 14.33
C TYR A 252 12.51 -3.95 13.10
N ASN A 253 11.89 -3.05 12.34
CA ASN A 253 11.12 -3.41 11.14
C ASN A 253 11.83 -2.96 9.87
N GLU A 254 11.89 -1.65 9.60
CA GLU A 254 12.38 -1.10 8.34
C GLU A 254 13.87 -1.39 8.11
N ASP A 255 14.69 -1.25 9.15
CA ASP A 255 16.13 -1.51 9.02
C ASP A 255 16.43 -3.01 8.85
N GLN A 256 15.62 -3.87 9.47
CA GLN A 256 15.68 -5.31 9.23
C GLN A 256 15.39 -5.62 7.75
N LEU A 257 14.31 -5.08 7.22
CA LEU A 257 13.92 -5.26 5.81
C LEU A 257 14.97 -4.68 4.86
N ARG A 258 15.51 -3.49 5.14
CA ARG A 258 16.54 -2.86 4.31
C ARG A 258 17.81 -3.69 4.21
N ARG A 259 18.22 -4.34 5.32
CA ARG A 259 19.40 -5.22 5.36
C ARG A 259 19.16 -6.59 4.74
N ALA A 260 17.92 -7.07 4.76
CA ALA A 260 17.55 -8.39 4.31
C ALA A 260 17.14 -8.45 2.83
N LEU A 261 16.64 -7.36 2.26
CA LEU A 261 16.26 -7.29 0.84
C LEU A 261 17.48 -7.52 -0.07
N PRO A 262 17.35 -8.31 -1.16
CA PRO A 262 18.45 -8.63 -2.07
C PRO A 262 18.94 -7.39 -2.84
N ARG A 263 18.08 -6.39 -3.03
CA ARG A 263 18.42 -5.08 -3.59
C ARG A 263 18.03 -3.99 -2.60
N PRO A 264 18.92 -3.02 -2.31
CA PRO A 264 18.58 -1.92 -1.42
C PRO A 264 17.32 -1.20 -1.91
N PRO A 265 16.31 -0.99 -1.05
CA PRO A 265 15.14 -0.21 -1.43
C PRO A 265 15.48 1.28 -1.52
N GLU A 266 14.76 2.04 -2.36
CA GLU A 266 14.69 3.49 -2.16
C GLU A 266 14.11 3.75 -0.77
N TYR A 267 14.74 4.63 0.02
CA TYR A 267 14.35 4.81 1.43
C TYR A 267 14.27 6.27 1.81
N ALA A 268 13.22 6.62 2.54
CA ALA A 268 13.07 7.96 3.11
C ALA A 268 12.47 7.92 4.51
N VAL A 269 12.89 8.86 5.35
CA VAL A 269 12.29 9.13 6.65
C VAL A 269 11.33 10.30 6.51
N VAL A 270 10.17 10.17 7.13
CA VAL A 270 9.10 11.17 7.10
C VAL A 270 8.87 11.70 8.52
N PRO A 271 8.87 13.01 8.73
CA PRO A 271 8.51 13.58 10.04
C PRO A 271 7.11 13.12 10.46
N GLY A 272 6.92 12.85 11.75
CA GLY A 272 5.64 12.44 12.31
C GLY A 272 5.62 11.03 12.88
N GLY A 273 4.47 10.63 13.43
CA GLY A 273 4.22 9.30 13.98
C GLY A 273 3.65 8.33 12.95
N HIS A 274 3.30 7.11 13.40
CA HIS A 274 2.79 6.03 12.55
C HIS A 274 1.66 6.47 11.61
N PHE A 275 0.72 7.27 12.12
CA PHE A 275 -0.48 7.69 11.39
C PHE A 275 -0.24 8.85 10.42
N VAL A 276 1.00 9.36 10.28
CA VAL A 276 1.33 10.38 9.29
C VAL A 276 1.06 9.92 7.85
N PHE A 277 1.02 8.62 7.60
CA PHE A 277 0.70 8.02 6.29
C PHE A 277 -0.81 7.86 6.03
N VAL A 278 -1.65 8.16 7.01
CA VAL A 278 -3.10 8.30 6.81
C VAL A 278 -3.37 9.68 6.22
N SER A 279 -4.27 9.74 5.24
CA SER A 279 -4.64 10.99 4.55
C SER A 279 -4.92 12.13 5.53
N PRO A 280 -4.62 13.39 5.17
CA PRO A 280 -4.98 14.54 5.99
C PRO A 280 -6.44 14.48 6.42
N CYS A 281 -6.67 14.64 7.71
CA CYS A 281 -7.98 14.43 8.31
C CYS A 281 -9.00 15.44 7.83
N ARG A 282 -10.19 14.94 7.54
CA ARG A 282 -11.42 15.72 7.40
C ARG A 282 -12.33 15.40 8.57
N ARG A 283 -13.19 16.34 8.95
CA ARG A 283 -14.18 16.08 10.00
C ARG A 283 -15.38 15.29 9.43
N PRO A 284 -15.93 14.32 10.17
CA PRO A 284 -15.43 13.70 11.38
C PRO A 284 -14.37 12.62 11.09
N SER A 285 -13.31 12.57 11.90
CA SER A 285 -12.26 11.52 11.83
C SER A 285 -11.83 11.13 13.25
N PRO A 286 -11.45 9.85 13.50
CA PRO A 286 -10.96 9.45 14.81
C PRO A 286 -9.74 10.28 15.22
N ALA A 287 -9.82 10.91 16.39
CA ALA A 287 -8.80 11.84 16.87
C ALA A 287 -7.38 11.24 16.90
N MET A 288 -7.24 9.94 17.20
CA MET A 288 -5.96 9.27 17.24
C MET A 288 -5.25 9.21 15.87
N LEU A 289 -6.02 9.09 14.78
CA LEU A 289 -5.47 9.06 13.41
C LEU A 289 -5.03 10.45 12.93
N CYS A 290 -5.52 11.51 13.58
CA CYS A 290 -5.34 12.90 13.18
C CYS A 290 -4.33 13.66 14.04
N ARG A 291 -3.81 13.03 15.10
CA ARG A 291 -2.89 13.70 16.02
C ARG A 291 -1.45 13.52 15.54
N ASP A 292 -0.86 14.60 15.09
CA ASP A 292 0.57 14.67 14.78
C ASP A 292 1.35 15.36 15.90
N PRO A 293 2.64 15.06 16.05
CA PRO A 293 3.55 15.85 16.88
C PRO A 293 3.57 17.33 16.47
N ALA A 294 3.92 18.22 17.43
CA ALA A 294 4.07 19.63 17.13
C ALA A 294 5.09 19.88 15.98
N GLY A 295 4.77 20.77 15.07
CA GLY A 295 5.60 21.11 13.91
C GLY A 295 5.47 20.16 12.71
N VAL A 296 4.66 19.11 12.76
CA VAL A 296 4.41 18.22 11.64
C VAL A 296 3.29 18.76 10.76
N ASP A 297 3.63 19.13 9.53
CA ASP A 297 2.67 19.52 8.48
C ASP A 297 2.35 18.30 7.61
N ARG A 298 1.30 17.54 7.99
CA ARG A 298 0.83 16.36 7.26
C ARG A 298 0.43 16.67 5.82
N VAL A 299 -0.13 17.86 5.55
CA VAL A 299 -0.56 18.24 4.20
C VAL A 299 0.65 18.42 3.28
N ALA A 300 1.71 19.10 3.75
CA ALA A 300 2.95 19.24 3.00
C ALA A 300 3.66 17.87 2.79
N ILE A 301 3.67 17.03 3.82
CA ILE A 301 4.21 15.66 3.74
C ILE A 301 3.49 14.87 2.67
N HIS A 302 2.15 14.84 2.68
CA HIS A 302 1.36 14.11 1.69
C HIS A 302 1.53 14.65 0.28
N ARG A 303 1.71 15.97 0.11
CA ARG A 303 2.03 16.56 -1.21
C ARG A 303 3.33 15.97 -1.76
N ARG A 304 4.38 15.86 -0.93
CA ARG A 304 5.66 15.25 -1.31
C ARG A 304 5.51 13.76 -1.58
N LEU A 305 4.89 13.00 -0.67
CA LEU A 305 4.69 11.56 -0.80
C LEU A 305 3.97 11.19 -2.10
N LYS A 306 2.89 11.91 -2.44
CA LYS A 306 2.12 11.68 -3.67
C LYS A 306 2.99 11.84 -4.91
N ALA A 307 3.79 12.89 -4.98
CA ALA A 307 4.70 13.13 -6.10
C ALA A 307 5.78 12.04 -6.20
N GLU A 308 6.46 11.73 -5.09
CA GLU A 308 7.53 10.74 -5.03
C GLU A 308 7.04 9.32 -5.37
N ILE A 309 5.86 8.93 -4.87
CA ILE A 309 5.27 7.61 -5.13
C ILE A 309 4.83 7.49 -6.58
N ARG A 310 4.19 8.52 -7.14
CA ARG A 310 3.87 8.55 -8.56
C ARG A 310 5.13 8.40 -9.41
N ASP A 311 6.16 9.21 -9.15
CA ASP A 311 7.41 9.21 -9.91
C ASP A 311 8.15 7.87 -9.78
N PHE A 312 8.08 7.20 -8.63
CA PHE A 312 8.60 5.85 -8.45
C PHE A 312 7.89 4.84 -9.37
N PHE A 313 6.56 4.84 -9.41
CA PHE A 313 5.81 3.97 -10.30
C PHE A 313 6.00 4.34 -11.79
N ASP A 314 6.16 5.62 -12.11
CA ASP A 314 6.46 6.08 -13.48
C ASP A 314 7.79 5.51 -13.99
N ARG A 315 8.82 5.45 -13.12
CA ARG A 315 10.14 4.89 -13.47
C ARG A 315 10.14 3.36 -13.53
N THR A 316 9.40 2.70 -12.65
CA THR A 316 9.49 1.24 -12.49
C THR A 316 8.48 0.45 -13.31
N LEU A 317 7.32 1.04 -13.62
CA LEU A 317 6.22 0.41 -14.36
C LEU A 317 5.91 1.10 -15.69
N GLY A 318 6.51 2.26 -15.96
CA GLY A 318 6.15 3.11 -17.08
C GLY A 318 4.88 3.94 -16.81
N ARG A 319 4.71 4.98 -17.63
CA ARG A 319 3.54 5.89 -17.57
C ARG A 319 2.33 5.32 -18.28
#